data_db8866bd7ab9198fc09500ee46f82635
#
_entry.id   db8866bd7ab9198fc09500ee46f82635
#
_cell.length_a   1.000
_cell.length_b   1.000
_cell.length_c   1.000
_cell.angle_alpha   90.00
_cell.angle_beta   90.00
_cell.angle_gamma   90.00
#
_symmetry.space_group_name_H-M   'P 1'
#
loop_
_entity.id
_entity.type
_entity.pdbx_description
1 polymer ?
#
loop_
_entity_poly.entity_id
_entity_poly.type
_entity_poly.pdbx_seq_one_letter_code
_entity_poly.pdbx_strand_id
1 'polypeptide(L)'
;LSHYVTDREYTMARRSIAHLIMHPTWPTEWILLTPRMAWLDYLYTGDRRMLEHYYQDLVAKTFHALRDERGLISTRTGLLTREVCASVHFRGRGLRDIVDWPQGGAAGIEKESEGEADGHEMRDVNMVVNAYHYDALRMMSKIAGALGNEEDSLRFCQMAERTAQSINSLLWDQKRGAYVDGEGSSHCSQHSSMFPLAFGLVPQDRIQRTAEYVQSRGMACSVYGAQFLLDALYEAQQDEAALQLMAGTGLRSWYNMISMGSTITTEAWDKVFKPNLDWNHAWGAAAANLIGRRLMGITPLKPGFEEIDIQPQPGGLEYAYIKHPSPRGSIHLKMKRQPDGRYHLDLYIPANSRARLTLPTTKQTLTLLPGRHHVRE
;
A
#
# COMPACT_ATOMS: atom_id res chain seq x y z
N LEU A 1 6.41 4.17 -5.08
CA LEU A 1 7.39 3.70 -4.07
C LEU A 1 8.64 3.10 -4.69
N SER A 2 8.54 2.29 -5.74
CA SER A 2 9.71 1.65 -6.33
C SER A 2 10.82 2.63 -6.71
N HIS A 3 10.50 3.80 -7.26
CA HIS A 3 11.49 4.86 -7.52
C HIS A 3 12.23 5.32 -6.27
N TYR A 4 11.51 5.50 -5.15
CA TYR A 4 12.09 6.03 -3.92
C TYR A 4 13.00 5.04 -3.19
N VAL A 5 12.84 3.74 -3.44
CA VAL A 5 13.63 2.70 -2.77
C VAL A 5 14.76 2.14 -3.65
N THR A 6 14.78 2.46 -4.93
CA THR A 6 15.78 1.93 -5.88
C THR A 6 16.75 2.99 -6.38
N ASP A 7 16.35 4.27 -6.39
CA ASP A 7 17.15 5.37 -6.94
C ASP A 7 17.02 6.64 -6.07
N ARG A 8 17.84 7.63 -6.37
CA ARG A 8 17.77 9.01 -5.84
C ARG A 8 17.17 9.99 -6.83
N GLU A 9 16.85 9.56 -8.03
CA GLU A 9 16.20 10.38 -9.04
C GLU A 9 14.69 10.35 -8.84
N TYR A 10 14.16 11.35 -8.16
CA TYR A 10 12.75 11.42 -7.78
C TYR A 10 11.89 12.21 -8.77
N THR A 11 12.50 12.84 -9.78
CA THR A 11 11.82 13.73 -10.73
C THR A 11 10.68 13.04 -11.46
N MET A 12 10.90 11.80 -11.91
CA MET A 12 9.87 11.02 -12.61
C MET A 12 8.68 10.69 -11.70
N ALA A 13 8.94 10.24 -10.47
CA ALA A 13 7.88 9.95 -9.51
C ALA A 13 7.08 11.22 -9.17
N ARG A 14 7.77 12.31 -8.87
CA ARG A 14 7.16 13.61 -8.54
C ARG A 14 6.35 14.16 -9.71
N ARG A 15 6.86 14.08 -10.92
CA ARG A 15 6.14 14.48 -12.14
C ARG A 15 4.86 13.65 -12.32
N SER A 16 4.94 12.34 -12.12
CA SER A 16 3.79 11.43 -12.22
C SER A 16 2.72 11.75 -11.17
N ILE A 17 3.11 12.02 -9.93
CA ILE A 17 2.18 12.39 -8.86
C ILE A 17 1.48 13.71 -9.20
N ALA A 18 2.23 14.76 -9.58
CA ALA A 18 1.67 16.04 -9.99
C ALA A 18 0.71 15.89 -11.18
N HIS A 19 1.08 15.05 -12.15
CA HIS A 19 0.20 14.75 -13.29
C HIS A 19 -1.11 14.08 -12.85
N LEU A 20 -1.04 13.04 -12.00
CA LEU A 20 -2.22 12.32 -11.52
C LEU A 20 -3.13 13.17 -10.60
N ILE A 21 -2.56 14.16 -9.91
CA ILE A 21 -3.37 15.14 -9.18
C ILE A 21 -4.27 15.92 -10.16
N MET A 22 -3.69 16.42 -11.25
CA MET A 22 -4.39 17.31 -12.20
C MET A 22 -5.13 16.56 -13.33
N HIS A 23 -4.74 15.32 -13.60
CA HIS A 23 -5.28 14.48 -14.67
C HIS A 23 -5.55 13.06 -14.18
N PRO A 24 -6.48 12.89 -13.23
CA PRO A 24 -6.79 11.56 -12.70
C PRO A 24 -7.44 10.68 -13.76
N THR A 25 -7.24 9.38 -13.61
CA THR A 25 -7.93 8.36 -14.38
C THR A 25 -9.30 8.04 -13.76
N TRP A 26 -10.04 7.12 -14.33
CA TRP A 26 -11.43 6.84 -14.00
C TRP A 26 -11.68 5.96 -12.75
N PRO A 27 -10.72 5.17 -12.22
CA PRO A 27 -10.96 4.39 -11.01
C PRO A 27 -11.01 5.27 -9.75
N THR A 28 -12.03 5.07 -8.92
CA THR A 28 -12.23 5.80 -7.66
C THR A 28 -11.03 5.60 -6.71
N GLU A 29 -10.57 4.35 -6.58
CA GLU A 29 -9.47 3.97 -5.69
C GLU A 29 -8.16 4.67 -6.05
N TRP A 30 -7.89 4.87 -7.34
CA TRP A 30 -6.66 5.52 -7.77
C TRP A 30 -6.66 7.03 -7.50
N ILE A 31 -7.84 7.65 -7.49
CA ILE A 31 -7.99 9.04 -7.06
C ILE A 31 -7.77 9.14 -5.54
N LEU A 32 -8.39 8.25 -4.77
CA LEU A 32 -8.23 8.17 -3.31
C LEU A 32 -6.79 7.86 -2.87
N LEU A 33 -5.99 7.19 -3.70
CA LEU A 33 -4.58 6.90 -3.42
C LEU A 33 -3.68 8.15 -3.50
N THR A 34 -4.13 9.22 -4.15
CA THR A 34 -3.31 10.40 -4.42
C THR A 34 -2.76 11.10 -3.16
N PRO A 35 -3.52 11.30 -2.07
CA PRO A 35 -2.98 11.86 -0.82
C PRO A 35 -1.83 11.01 -0.24
N ARG A 36 -1.92 9.67 -0.32
CA ARG A 36 -0.82 8.78 0.10
C ARG A 36 0.42 8.97 -0.77
N MET A 37 0.26 9.09 -2.08
CA MET A 37 1.40 9.32 -2.97
C MET A 37 2.11 10.63 -2.65
N ALA A 38 1.36 11.72 -2.43
CA ALA A 38 1.92 13.02 -2.07
C ALA A 38 2.61 12.98 -0.69
N TRP A 39 2.01 12.32 0.30
CA TRP A 39 2.62 12.12 1.61
C TRP A 39 3.94 11.35 1.52
N LEU A 40 3.98 10.29 0.72
CA LEU A 40 5.20 9.48 0.54
C LEU A 40 6.29 10.25 -0.19
N ASP A 41 5.95 11.10 -1.18
CA ASP A 41 6.94 11.99 -1.80
C ASP A 41 7.62 12.88 -0.74
N TYR A 42 6.82 13.53 0.10
CA TYR A 42 7.36 14.35 1.19
C TYR A 42 8.20 13.55 2.17
N LEU A 43 7.71 12.40 2.59
CA LEU A 43 8.38 11.55 3.58
C LEU A 43 9.75 11.07 3.07
N TYR A 44 9.84 10.66 1.80
CA TYR A 44 11.09 10.16 1.22
C TYR A 44 12.05 11.28 0.79
N THR A 45 11.56 12.42 0.35
CA THR A 45 12.40 13.53 -0.14
C THR A 45 12.72 14.59 0.91
N GLY A 46 11.83 14.81 1.86
CA GLY A 46 11.85 15.95 2.79
C GLY A 46 11.31 17.26 2.19
N ASP A 47 10.85 17.24 0.95
CA ASP A 47 10.40 18.43 0.22
C ASP A 47 8.87 18.56 0.27
N ARG A 48 8.36 19.52 1.05
CA ARG A 48 6.93 19.72 1.27
C ARG A 48 6.23 20.58 0.22
N ARG A 49 6.94 21.13 -0.78
CA ARG A 49 6.37 22.05 -1.79
C ARG A 49 5.20 21.47 -2.56
N MET A 50 5.20 20.14 -2.83
CA MET A 50 4.06 19.47 -3.45
C MET A 50 2.83 19.50 -2.55
N LEU A 51 2.99 19.27 -1.26
CA LEU A 51 1.89 19.32 -0.28
C LEU A 51 1.30 20.73 -0.18
N GLU A 52 2.17 21.76 -0.14
CA GLU A 52 1.77 23.18 -0.09
C GLU A 52 0.99 23.58 -1.34
N HIS A 53 1.51 23.19 -2.54
CA HIS A 53 0.94 23.61 -3.81
C HIS A 53 -0.40 22.95 -4.09
N TYR A 54 -0.56 21.65 -3.80
CA TYR A 54 -1.75 20.88 -4.16
C TYR A 54 -2.67 20.59 -2.96
N TYR A 55 -2.56 21.33 -1.86
CA TYR A 55 -3.31 21.03 -0.64
C TYR A 55 -4.83 20.87 -0.88
N GLN A 56 -5.45 21.86 -1.52
CA GLN A 56 -6.90 21.84 -1.77
C GLN A 56 -7.30 20.73 -2.75
N ASP A 57 -6.47 20.45 -3.75
CA ASP A 57 -6.71 19.35 -4.67
C ASP A 57 -6.67 18.00 -3.94
N LEU A 58 -5.70 17.82 -3.03
CA LEU A 58 -5.59 16.60 -2.21
C LEU A 58 -6.76 16.45 -1.24
N VAL A 59 -7.27 17.55 -0.67
CA VAL A 59 -8.51 17.56 0.13
C VAL A 59 -9.67 17.03 -0.68
N ALA A 60 -9.90 17.54 -1.89
CA ALA A 60 -10.99 17.07 -2.76
C ALA A 60 -10.87 15.58 -3.09
N LYS A 61 -9.64 15.07 -3.30
CA LYS A 61 -9.38 13.66 -3.64
C LYS A 61 -9.64 12.67 -2.52
N THR A 62 -9.95 13.13 -1.32
CA THR A 62 -10.51 12.25 -0.28
C THR A 62 -11.94 11.82 -0.56
N PHE A 63 -12.63 12.45 -1.50
CA PHE A 63 -14.07 12.29 -1.74
C PHE A 63 -14.94 12.51 -0.50
N HIS A 64 -14.49 13.38 0.42
CA HIS A 64 -15.26 13.68 1.64
C HIS A 64 -16.67 14.23 1.34
N ALA A 65 -16.90 14.81 0.16
CA ALA A 65 -18.20 15.27 -0.30
C ALA A 65 -19.21 14.12 -0.57
N LEU A 66 -18.74 12.88 -0.69
CA LEU A 66 -19.60 11.70 -0.89
C LEU A 66 -19.99 11.01 0.42
N ARG A 67 -19.57 11.54 1.57
CA ARG A 67 -19.82 10.91 2.87
C ARG A 67 -21.29 10.96 3.27
N ASP A 68 -21.78 9.84 3.73
CA ASP A 68 -23.04 9.78 4.45
C ASP A 68 -22.86 10.16 5.96
N GLU A 69 -23.93 10.12 6.73
CA GLU A 69 -23.91 10.40 8.17
C GLU A 69 -23.05 9.43 9.00
N ARG A 70 -22.79 8.25 8.47
CA ARG A 70 -21.92 7.22 9.08
C ARG A 70 -20.44 7.47 8.75
N GLY A 71 -20.17 8.36 7.80
CA GLY A 71 -18.81 8.66 7.32
C GLY A 71 -18.34 7.71 6.23
N LEU A 72 -19.22 6.91 5.64
CA LEU A 72 -18.94 6.04 4.51
C LEU A 72 -19.22 6.76 3.20
N ILE A 73 -18.50 6.39 2.13
CA ILE A 73 -18.70 6.95 0.80
C ILE A 73 -19.26 5.91 -0.16
N SER A 74 -19.99 6.40 -1.17
CA SER A 74 -20.45 5.62 -2.30
C SER A 74 -20.45 6.45 -3.58
N THR A 75 -19.97 5.88 -4.67
CA THR A 75 -20.00 6.49 -6.01
C THR A 75 -21.32 6.25 -6.73
N ARG A 76 -22.21 5.42 -6.18
CA ARG A 76 -23.48 5.03 -6.76
C ARG A 76 -24.68 5.79 -6.20
N THR A 77 -24.43 6.73 -5.30
CA THR A 77 -25.45 7.67 -4.80
C THR A 77 -25.55 8.89 -5.72
N GLY A 78 -26.63 9.64 -5.61
CA GLY A 78 -26.81 10.90 -6.33
C GLY A 78 -25.80 12.00 -5.92
N LEU A 79 -24.94 11.75 -4.92
CA LEU A 79 -23.91 12.68 -4.46
C LEU A 79 -22.70 12.80 -5.41
N LEU A 80 -22.47 11.82 -6.30
CA LEU A 80 -21.41 11.91 -7.31
C LEU A 80 -21.86 12.81 -8.47
N THR A 81 -21.90 14.12 -8.22
CA THR A 81 -22.30 15.12 -9.19
C THR A 81 -21.15 15.51 -10.12
N ARG A 82 -21.47 16.32 -11.15
CA ARG A 82 -20.45 16.89 -12.05
C ARG A 82 -19.48 17.81 -11.29
N GLU A 83 -19.95 18.52 -10.29
CA GLU A 83 -19.16 19.41 -9.44
C GLU A 83 -18.17 18.61 -8.60
N VAL A 84 -18.58 17.49 -8.04
CA VAL A 84 -17.68 16.57 -7.31
C VAL A 84 -16.63 15.98 -8.25
N CYS A 85 -17.00 15.53 -9.44
CA CYS A 85 -16.04 15.09 -10.45
C CYS A 85 -15.07 16.20 -10.86
N ALA A 86 -15.56 17.42 -11.06
CA ALA A 86 -14.72 18.57 -11.40
C ALA A 86 -13.74 18.96 -10.27
N SER A 87 -14.17 18.84 -9.00
CA SER A 87 -13.31 19.17 -7.84
C SER A 87 -12.09 18.26 -7.74
N VAL A 88 -12.19 17.03 -8.23
CA VAL A 88 -11.05 16.09 -8.32
C VAL A 88 -10.33 16.12 -9.67
N HIS A 89 -10.65 17.10 -10.53
CA HIS A 89 -10.15 17.27 -11.92
C HIS A 89 -10.53 16.14 -12.88
N PHE A 90 -11.50 15.31 -12.56
CA PHE A 90 -11.95 14.25 -13.44
C PHE A 90 -12.90 14.81 -14.51
N ARG A 91 -12.48 14.71 -15.78
CA ARG A 91 -13.23 15.22 -16.95
C ARG A 91 -13.81 14.12 -17.82
N GLY A 92 -13.57 12.85 -17.44
CA GLY A 92 -14.03 11.69 -18.20
C GLY A 92 -15.50 11.36 -17.98
N ARG A 93 -15.96 10.29 -18.65
CA ARG A 93 -17.28 9.70 -18.41
C ARG A 93 -17.11 8.43 -17.59
N GLY A 94 -17.87 8.27 -16.51
CA GLY A 94 -17.94 7.00 -15.77
C GLY A 94 -16.82 6.79 -14.76
N LEU A 95 -16.61 7.76 -13.86
CA LEU A 95 -15.91 7.49 -12.61
C LEU A 95 -16.59 6.32 -11.90
N ARG A 96 -15.84 5.28 -11.54
CA ARG A 96 -16.39 4.07 -10.91
C ARG A 96 -15.36 3.31 -10.10
N ASP A 97 -15.88 2.49 -9.19
CA ASP A 97 -15.11 1.57 -8.39
C ASP A 97 -14.65 0.38 -9.21
N ILE A 98 -13.43 -0.10 -8.97
CA ILE A 98 -12.86 -1.26 -9.66
C ILE A 98 -12.42 -2.37 -8.70
N VAL A 99 -12.06 -2.05 -7.48
CA VAL A 99 -11.46 -2.93 -6.48
C VAL A 99 -10.08 -3.43 -6.90
N ASP A 100 -9.96 -4.06 -8.04
CA ASP A 100 -8.73 -4.55 -8.62
C ASP A 100 -8.79 -4.57 -10.16
N TRP A 101 -7.65 -4.74 -10.85
CA TRP A 101 -7.57 -4.74 -12.30
C TRP A 101 -6.54 -5.76 -12.82
N PRO A 102 -6.91 -6.61 -13.83
CA PRO A 102 -8.21 -6.66 -14.49
C PRO A 102 -9.29 -7.29 -13.60
N GLN A 103 -10.51 -6.78 -13.75
CA GLN A 103 -11.68 -7.45 -13.16
C GLN A 103 -12.03 -8.71 -13.93
N GLY A 104 -12.52 -9.75 -13.27
CA GLY A 104 -13.08 -10.94 -13.89
C GLY A 104 -14.18 -10.57 -14.90
N GLY A 105 -14.19 -11.20 -16.07
CA GLY A 105 -15.13 -10.94 -17.15
C GLY A 105 -14.87 -9.66 -17.96
N ALA A 106 -13.87 -8.86 -17.62
CA ALA A 106 -13.44 -7.73 -18.43
C ALA A 106 -12.56 -8.17 -19.61
N ALA A 107 -12.64 -7.45 -20.73
CA ALA A 107 -11.77 -7.62 -21.90
C ALA A 107 -11.74 -9.04 -22.52
N GLY A 108 -12.87 -9.77 -22.46
CA GLY A 108 -12.99 -11.10 -23.06
C GLY A 108 -12.53 -12.26 -22.18
N ILE A 109 -12.21 -11.99 -20.93
CA ILE A 109 -12.03 -13.04 -19.92
C ILE A 109 -13.40 -13.60 -19.58
N GLU A 110 -13.56 -14.92 -19.68
CA GLU A 110 -14.84 -15.56 -19.36
C GLU A 110 -15.25 -15.24 -17.92
N LYS A 111 -16.55 -15.02 -17.71
CA LYS A 111 -17.13 -14.50 -16.45
C LYS A 111 -16.84 -15.37 -15.23
N GLU A 112 -16.52 -16.63 -15.45
CA GLU A 112 -16.22 -17.65 -14.44
C GLU A 112 -14.74 -17.99 -14.36
N SER A 113 -13.92 -17.51 -15.28
CA SER A 113 -12.50 -17.64 -15.14
C SER A 113 -12.09 -16.68 -14.01
N GLU A 114 -11.79 -17.23 -12.94
CA GLU A 114 -10.82 -16.84 -11.94
C GLU A 114 -10.23 -15.44 -12.19
N GLY A 115 -11.11 -14.42 -12.15
CA GLY A 115 -10.71 -13.02 -12.22
C GLY A 115 -9.71 -12.71 -11.10
N GLU A 116 -8.92 -11.69 -11.27
CA GLU A 116 -7.93 -11.32 -10.26
C GLU A 116 -8.55 -10.63 -9.04
N ALA A 117 -9.87 -10.37 -9.03
CA ALA A 117 -10.59 -9.74 -7.92
C ALA A 117 -11.20 -10.72 -6.88
N ASP A 118 -10.78 -11.99 -6.87
CA ASP A 118 -11.23 -13.02 -5.91
C ASP A 118 -12.76 -13.10 -5.72
N GLY A 119 -13.53 -12.92 -6.80
CA GLY A 119 -14.99 -12.98 -6.78
C GLY A 119 -15.67 -11.82 -6.04
N HIS A 120 -15.01 -10.69 -5.86
CA HIS A 120 -15.53 -9.53 -5.13
C HIS A 120 -16.91 -9.09 -5.62
N GLU A 121 -17.87 -9.02 -4.69
CA GLU A 121 -19.22 -8.53 -4.94
C GLU A 121 -19.26 -6.99 -4.87
N MET A 122 -19.44 -6.34 -6.01
CA MET A 122 -19.59 -4.87 -6.07
C MET A 122 -20.89 -4.41 -5.41
N ARG A 123 -20.76 -3.62 -4.35
CA ARG A 123 -21.86 -3.04 -3.56
C ARG A 123 -21.83 -1.52 -3.60
N ASP A 124 -22.96 -0.87 -3.30
CA ASP A 124 -23.04 0.59 -3.30
C ASP A 124 -22.13 1.19 -2.22
N VAL A 125 -22.13 0.63 -1.03
CA VAL A 125 -21.12 0.89 0.00
C VAL A 125 -20.08 -0.21 -0.09
N ASN A 126 -19.00 0.03 -0.80
CA ASN A 126 -17.94 -0.92 -1.11
C ASN A 126 -16.86 -0.89 -0.02
N MET A 127 -16.45 -2.06 0.48
CA MET A 127 -15.42 -2.17 1.52
C MET A 127 -14.07 -1.60 1.08
N VAL A 128 -13.61 -1.95 -0.11
CA VAL A 128 -12.29 -1.54 -0.61
C VAL A 128 -12.21 -0.03 -0.81
N VAL A 129 -13.23 0.56 -1.46
CA VAL A 129 -13.32 2.01 -1.66
C VAL A 129 -13.33 2.76 -0.32
N ASN A 130 -14.04 2.24 0.68
CA ASN A 130 -14.07 2.87 2.01
C ASN A 130 -12.77 2.67 2.80
N ALA A 131 -12.02 1.59 2.56
CA ALA A 131 -10.66 1.44 3.09
C ALA A 131 -9.70 2.48 2.48
N TYR A 132 -9.77 2.73 1.17
CA TYR A 132 -9.01 3.82 0.52
C TYR A 132 -9.44 5.20 1.01
N HIS A 133 -10.74 5.43 1.22
CA HIS A 133 -11.24 6.69 1.79
C HIS A 133 -10.68 6.95 3.20
N TYR A 134 -10.72 5.93 4.06
CA TYR A 134 -10.09 5.99 5.38
C TYR A 134 -8.61 6.36 5.29
N ASP A 135 -7.87 5.70 4.41
CA ASP A 135 -6.44 5.97 4.23
C ASP A 135 -6.18 7.38 3.71
N ALA A 136 -6.96 7.84 2.72
CA ALA A 136 -6.86 9.20 2.19
C ALA A 136 -7.07 10.25 3.29
N LEU A 137 -8.06 10.06 4.17
CA LEU A 137 -8.32 10.94 5.31
C LEU A 137 -7.13 10.93 6.31
N ARG A 138 -6.58 9.76 6.62
CA ARG A 138 -5.37 9.66 7.47
C ARG A 138 -4.17 10.37 6.86
N MET A 139 -3.98 10.23 5.55
CA MET A 139 -2.89 10.95 4.87
C MET A 139 -3.12 12.44 4.90
N MET A 140 -4.35 12.92 4.70
CA MET A 140 -4.66 14.36 4.82
C MET A 140 -4.46 14.91 6.24
N SER A 141 -4.78 14.14 7.27
CA SER A 141 -4.44 14.51 8.66
C SER A 141 -2.93 14.74 8.84
N LYS A 142 -2.11 13.81 8.33
CA LYS A 142 -0.63 13.93 8.39
C LYS A 142 -0.12 15.10 7.55
N ILE A 143 -0.66 15.32 6.36
CA ILE A 143 -0.30 16.41 5.45
C ILE A 143 -0.62 17.76 6.11
N ALA A 144 -1.82 17.91 6.66
CA ALA A 144 -2.25 19.13 7.36
C ALA A 144 -1.33 19.44 8.55
N GLY A 145 -1.03 18.45 9.39
CA GLY A 145 -0.09 18.62 10.51
C GLY A 145 1.33 18.99 10.05
N ALA A 146 1.85 18.39 8.96
CA ALA A 146 3.16 18.74 8.40
C ALA A 146 3.21 20.18 7.85
N LEU A 147 2.06 20.73 7.46
CA LEU A 147 1.93 22.12 7.01
C LEU A 147 1.56 23.10 8.13
N GLY A 148 1.39 22.62 9.37
CA GLY A 148 1.01 23.46 10.54
C GLY A 148 -0.47 23.80 10.61
N ASN A 149 -1.33 23.12 9.85
CA ASN A 149 -2.78 23.29 9.89
C ASN A 149 -3.38 22.28 10.88
N GLU A 150 -3.32 22.61 12.17
CA GLU A 150 -3.77 21.73 13.25
C GLU A 150 -5.29 21.48 13.23
N GLU A 151 -6.09 22.46 12.84
CA GLU A 151 -7.55 22.34 12.73
C GLU A 151 -7.93 21.27 11.69
N ASP A 152 -7.39 21.38 10.50
CA ASP A 152 -7.63 20.38 9.44
C ASP A 152 -7.04 19.02 9.83
N SER A 153 -5.87 18.98 10.46
CA SER A 153 -5.26 17.73 10.94
C SER A 153 -6.20 16.97 11.87
N LEU A 154 -6.76 17.67 12.88
CA LEU A 154 -7.73 17.10 13.81
C LEU A 154 -9.03 16.69 13.09
N ARG A 155 -9.56 17.53 12.22
CA ARG A 155 -10.77 17.27 11.46
C ARG A 155 -10.65 16.00 10.63
N PHE A 156 -9.58 15.85 9.85
CA PHE A 156 -9.37 14.64 9.03
C PHE A 156 -9.12 13.39 9.88
N CYS A 157 -8.45 13.52 11.03
CA CYS A 157 -8.29 12.43 11.99
C CYS A 157 -9.66 11.91 12.47
N GLN A 158 -10.52 12.81 12.95
CA GLN A 158 -11.88 12.47 13.41
C GLN A 158 -12.73 11.85 12.30
N MET A 159 -12.62 12.36 11.06
CA MET A 159 -13.30 11.79 9.91
C MET A 159 -12.83 10.35 9.64
N ALA A 160 -11.52 10.08 9.69
CA ALA A 160 -10.95 8.75 9.50
C ALA A 160 -11.42 7.79 10.61
N GLU A 161 -11.39 8.22 11.87
CA GLU A 161 -11.87 7.43 13.00
C GLU A 161 -13.34 7.04 12.87
N ARG A 162 -14.20 7.98 12.45
CA ARG A 162 -15.61 7.71 12.19
C ARG A 162 -15.80 6.66 11.09
N THR A 163 -15.06 6.81 9.97
CA THR A 163 -15.08 5.83 8.88
C THR A 163 -14.63 4.44 9.37
N ALA A 164 -13.54 4.37 10.14
CA ALA A 164 -13.05 3.10 10.70
C ALA A 164 -14.07 2.43 11.64
N GLN A 165 -14.70 3.20 12.51
CA GLN A 165 -15.75 2.70 13.43
C GLN A 165 -16.91 2.09 12.65
N SER A 166 -17.38 2.78 11.60
CA SER A 166 -18.49 2.30 10.77
C SER A 166 -18.13 1.03 10.00
N ILE A 167 -16.95 0.98 9.37
CA ILE A 167 -16.46 -0.21 8.67
C ILE A 167 -16.37 -1.40 9.66
N ASN A 168 -15.75 -1.21 10.81
CA ASN A 168 -15.53 -2.28 11.79
C ASN A 168 -16.82 -2.79 12.45
N SER A 169 -17.87 -1.98 12.49
CA SER A 169 -19.15 -2.38 13.03
C SER A 169 -20.09 -3.02 11.98
N LEU A 170 -20.03 -2.56 10.73
CA LEU A 170 -21.00 -2.94 9.71
C LEU A 170 -20.51 -4.06 8.78
N LEU A 171 -19.18 -4.12 8.53
CA LEU A 171 -18.62 -4.97 7.47
C LEU A 171 -17.76 -6.13 8.01
N TRP A 172 -17.65 -6.29 9.32
CA TRP A 172 -16.90 -7.39 9.93
C TRP A 172 -17.73 -8.65 10.08
N ASP A 173 -17.29 -9.76 9.48
CA ASP A 173 -17.83 -11.10 9.71
C ASP A 173 -17.04 -11.81 10.82
N GLN A 174 -17.61 -11.83 12.02
CA GLN A 174 -17.00 -12.46 13.19
C GLN A 174 -16.75 -13.97 13.00
N LYS A 175 -17.60 -14.65 12.24
CA LYS A 175 -17.48 -16.11 12.03
C LYS A 175 -16.30 -16.43 11.13
N ARG A 176 -16.14 -15.69 10.03
CA ARG A 176 -15.04 -15.88 9.08
C ARG A 176 -13.74 -15.24 9.54
N GLY A 177 -13.79 -14.23 10.41
CA GLY A 177 -12.61 -13.43 10.78
C GLY A 177 -12.12 -12.55 9.63
N ALA A 178 -13.04 -12.03 8.82
CA ALA A 178 -12.79 -11.30 7.60
C ALA A 178 -13.82 -10.19 7.39
N TYR A 179 -13.57 -9.28 6.47
CA TYR A 179 -14.57 -8.27 6.09
C TYR A 179 -15.35 -8.73 4.86
N VAL A 180 -16.66 -8.45 4.87
CA VAL A 180 -17.51 -8.64 3.69
C VAL A 180 -17.23 -7.57 2.64
N ASP A 181 -17.57 -7.84 1.38
CA ASP A 181 -17.23 -6.99 0.25
C ASP A 181 -17.92 -5.61 0.25
N GLY A 182 -19.01 -5.50 0.99
CA GLY A 182 -19.74 -4.26 1.17
C GLY A 182 -21.06 -4.47 1.87
N GLU A 183 -21.81 -3.41 2.08
CA GLU A 183 -23.09 -3.44 2.77
C GLU A 183 -24.09 -4.35 2.02
N GLY A 184 -24.69 -5.31 2.74
CA GLY A 184 -25.60 -6.30 2.15
C GLY A 184 -24.91 -7.45 1.39
N SER A 185 -23.57 -7.55 1.41
CA SER A 185 -22.87 -8.73 0.93
C SER A 185 -22.73 -9.77 2.04
N SER A 186 -22.73 -11.05 1.65
CA SER A 186 -22.28 -12.15 2.50
C SER A 186 -20.95 -12.76 2.02
N HIS A 187 -20.40 -12.28 0.93
CA HIS A 187 -19.12 -12.71 0.38
C HIS A 187 -17.95 -11.91 1.01
N CYS A 188 -16.83 -12.59 1.20
CA CYS A 188 -15.58 -12.01 1.69
C CYS A 188 -14.50 -12.29 0.67
N SER A 189 -14.16 -11.33 -0.17
CA SER A 189 -12.99 -11.43 -1.04
C SER A 189 -11.70 -11.20 -0.25
N GLN A 190 -10.55 -11.65 -0.76
CA GLN A 190 -9.24 -11.30 -0.21
C GLN A 190 -9.07 -9.78 -0.11
N HIS A 191 -9.55 -9.05 -1.12
CA HIS A 191 -9.46 -7.58 -1.22
C HIS A 191 -10.13 -6.87 -0.05
N SER A 192 -11.30 -7.33 0.37
CA SER A 192 -12.05 -6.73 1.49
C SER A 192 -11.34 -6.85 2.84
N SER A 193 -10.34 -7.71 2.95
CA SER A 193 -9.54 -7.91 4.16
C SER A 193 -8.09 -7.41 4.01
N MET A 194 -7.47 -7.55 2.84
CA MET A 194 -6.08 -7.11 2.64
C MET A 194 -5.93 -5.58 2.65
N PHE A 195 -6.84 -4.83 2.02
CA PHE A 195 -6.75 -3.37 2.00
C PHE A 195 -6.90 -2.73 3.39
N PRO A 196 -7.91 -3.07 4.21
CA PRO A 196 -7.98 -2.54 5.57
C PRO A 196 -6.77 -2.93 6.43
N LEU A 197 -6.23 -4.14 6.25
CA LEU A 197 -5.04 -4.58 6.96
C LEU A 197 -3.81 -3.76 6.54
N ALA A 198 -3.58 -3.59 5.23
CA ALA A 198 -2.48 -2.78 4.68
C ALA A 198 -2.55 -1.30 5.08
N PHE A 199 -3.75 -0.77 5.30
CA PHE A 199 -3.96 0.62 5.70
C PHE A 199 -4.02 0.82 7.22
N GLY A 200 -3.90 -0.24 8.02
CA GLY A 200 -3.96 -0.17 9.48
C GLY A 200 -5.33 0.24 10.01
N LEU A 201 -6.40 -0.18 9.33
CA LEU A 201 -7.80 0.05 9.71
C LEU A 201 -8.29 -1.04 10.67
N VAL A 202 -7.72 -2.24 10.59
CA VAL A 202 -8.14 -3.40 11.36
C VAL A 202 -7.79 -3.22 12.84
N PRO A 203 -8.73 -3.38 13.79
CA PRO A 203 -8.43 -3.33 15.22
C PRO A 203 -7.43 -4.41 15.65
N GLN A 204 -6.62 -4.10 16.66
CA GLN A 204 -5.53 -4.96 17.12
C GLN A 204 -5.96 -6.40 17.44
N ASP A 205 -7.13 -6.57 18.06
CA ASP A 205 -7.69 -7.86 18.43
C ASP A 205 -8.18 -8.71 17.23
N ARG A 206 -8.27 -8.11 16.05
CA ARG A 206 -8.71 -8.77 14.82
C ARG A 206 -7.58 -9.03 13.82
N ILE A 207 -6.42 -8.38 13.97
CA ILE A 207 -5.31 -8.43 13.01
C ILE A 207 -4.93 -9.88 12.67
N GLN A 208 -4.72 -10.71 13.68
CA GLN A 208 -4.25 -12.09 13.47
C GLN A 208 -5.25 -12.89 12.61
N ARG A 209 -6.54 -12.85 12.97
CA ARG A 209 -7.59 -13.59 12.24
C ARG A 209 -7.76 -13.07 10.81
N THR A 210 -7.69 -11.74 10.63
CA THR A 210 -7.76 -11.13 9.29
C THR A 210 -6.57 -11.56 8.44
N ALA A 211 -5.36 -11.59 9.01
CA ALA A 211 -4.16 -12.02 8.32
C ALA A 211 -4.21 -13.50 7.93
N GLU A 212 -4.68 -14.38 8.82
CA GLU A 212 -4.90 -15.80 8.53
C GLU A 212 -5.88 -16.00 7.37
N TYR A 213 -6.97 -15.22 7.35
CA TYR A 213 -7.91 -15.25 6.23
C TYR A 213 -7.24 -14.81 4.93
N VAL A 214 -6.54 -13.66 4.93
CA VAL A 214 -5.82 -13.13 3.76
C VAL A 214 -4.79 -14.14 3.25
N GLN A 215 -3.99 -14.74 4.14
CA GLN A 215 -2.99 -15.74 3.80
C GLN A 215 -3.61 -17.00 3.19
N SER A 216 -4.76 -17.45 3.71
CA SER A 216 -5.43 -18.66 3.21
C SER A 216 -5.86 -18.58 1.74
N ARG A 217 -5.98 -17.36 1.21
CA ARG A 217 -6.36 -17.11 -0.20
C ARG A 217 -5.15 -17.11 -1.16
N GLY A 218 -3.92 -17.14 -0.66
CA GLY A 218 -2.72 -17.08 -1.49
C GLY A 218 -2.62 -15.77 -2.27
N MET A 219 -2.18 -15.83 -3.54
CA MET A 219 -2.09 -14.68 -4.45
C MET A 219 -3.41 -14.49 -5.22
N ALA A 220 -4.53 -14.29 -4.54
CA ALA A 220 -5.85 -14.15 -5.16
C ALA A 220 -6.16 -12.68 -5.55
N CYS A 221 -5.17 -11.98 -6.09
CA CYS A 221 -5.29 -10.60 -6.54
C CYS A 221 -4.42 -10.36 -7.78
N SER A 222 -4.60 -9.20 -8.41
CA SER A 222 -3.80 -8.77 -9.56
C SER A 222 -2.36 -8.44 -9.19
N VAL A 223 -1.55 -8.20 -10.22
CA VAL A 223 -0.18 -7.64 -10.06
C VAL A 223 -0.22 -6.30 -9.30
N TYR A 224 -1.22 -5.45 -9.58
CA TYR A 224 -1.46 -4.21 -8.83
C TYR A 224 -1.84 -4.49 -7.36
N GLY A 225 -2.78 -5.42 -7.13
CA GLY A 225 -3.25 -5.80 -5.80
C GLY A 225 -2.15 -6.41 -4.93
N ALA A 226 -1.17 -7.10 -5.53
CA ALA A 226 -0.07 -7.76 -4.82
C ALA A 226 0.76 -6.81 -3.94
N GLN A 227 0.87 -5.52 -4.30
CA GLN A 227 1.49 -4.50 -3.44
C GLN A 227 0.80 -4.44 -2.07
N PHE A 228 -0.52 -4.41 -2.06
CA PHE A 228 -1.32 -4.26 -0.85
C PHE A 228 -1.45 -5.58 -0.09
N LEU A 229 -1.54 -6.70 -0.79
CA LEU A 229 -1.51 -8.03 -0.19
C LEU A 229 -0.24 -8.25 0.64
N LEU A 230 0.92 -7.96 0.05
CA LEU A 230 2.19 -8.14 0.72
C LEU A 230 2.38 -7.10 1.84
N ASP A 231 1.99 -5.84 1.64
CA ASP A 231 1.97 -4.84 2.71
C ASP A 231 1.09 -5.31 3.89
N ALA A 232 -0.08 -5.89 3.63
CA ALA A 232 -0.98 -6.43 4.65
C ALA A 232 -0.34 -7.56 5.47
N LEU A 233 0.32 -8.50 4.81
CA LEU A 233 1.00 -9.61 5.48
C LEU A 233 2.17 -9.10 6.34
N TYR A 234 2.99 -8.20 5.83
CA TYR A 234 4.07 -7.59 6.61
C TYR A 234 3.58 -6.75 7.79
N GLU A 235 2.48 -5.98 7.63
CA GLU A 235 1.86 -5.24 8.75
C GLU A 235 1.37 -6.20 9.86
N ALA A 236 0.89 -7.37 9.48
CA ALA A 236 0.46 -8.40 10.41
C ALA A 236 1.59 -9.31 10.91
N GLN A 237 2.87 -8.99 10.65
CA GLN A 237 4.05 -9.79 11.02
C GLN A 237 4.01 -11.24 10.45
N GLN A 238 3.44 -11.41 9.25
CA GLN A 238 3.38 -12.68 8.50
C GLN A 238 4.47 -12.68 7.40
N ASP A 239 5.68 -12.35 7.75
CA ASP A 239 6.80 -12.14 6.84
C ASP A 239 7.23 -13.40 6.08
N GLU A 240 7.12 -14.57 6.68
CA GLU A 240 7.37 -15.84 6.00
C GLU A 240 6.36 -16.09 4.88
N ALA A 241 5.07 -15.86 5.14
CA ALA A 241 4.01 -15.98 4.14
C ALA A 241 4.19 -14.96 3.00
N ALA A 242 4.55 -13.72 3.34
CA ALA A 242 4.84 -12.69 2.34
C ALA A 242 6.03 -13.07 1.44
N LEU A 243 7.12 -13.58 2.04
CA LEU A 243 8.28 -14.05 1.28
C LEU A 243 7.93 -15.24 0.37
N GLN A 244 7.16 -16.22 0.86
CA GLN A 244 6.70 -17.36 0.06
C GLN A 244 5.87 -16.93 -1.16
N LEU A 245 5.00 -15.93 -1.01
CA LEU A 245 4.24 -15.38 -2.14
C LEU A 245 5.15 -14.65 -3.14
N MET A 246 6.13 -13.87 -2.66
CA MET A 246 7.09 -13.19 -3.54
C MET A 246 7.98 -14.15 -4.32
N ALA A 247 8.38 -15.27 -3.71
CA ALA A 247 9.22 -16.31 -4.30
C ALA A 247 8.43 -17.43 -5.01
N GLY A 248 7.11 -17.31 -5.07
CA GLY A 248 6.23 -18.30 -5.68
C GLY A 248 6.52 -18.53 -7.15
N THR A 249 6.23 -19.74 -7.64
CA THR A 249 6.49 -20.18 -9.04
C THR A 249 5.22 -20.56 -9.79
N GLY A 250 4.04 -20.38 -9.19
CA GLY A 250 2.75 -20.65 -9.81
C GLY A 250 2.36 -19.61 -10.87
N LEU A 251 1.17 -19.77 -11.45
CA LEU A 251 0.65 -18.90 -12.50
C LEU A 251 0.58 -17.41 -12.08
N ARG A 252 0.19 -17.14 -10.82
CA ARG A 252 0.15 -15.79 -10.27
C ARG A 252 1.44 -15.49 -9.49
N SER A 253 2.54 -15.28 -10.23
CA SER A 253 3.86 -15.03 -9.64
C SER A 253 4.75 -14.20 -10.58
N TRP A 254 5.72 -13.51 -10.01
CA TRP A 254 6.77 -12.82 -10.78
C TRP A 254 7.61 -13.83 -11.59
N TYR A 255 7.78 -15.05 -11.09
CA TYR A 255 8.47 -16.12 -11.82
C TYR A 255 7.75 -16.47 -13.12
N ASN A 256 6.40 -16.49 -13.12
CA ASN A 256 5.62 -16.76 -14.34
C ASN A 256 5.87 -15.70 -15.42
N MET A 257 6.01 -14.42 -15.05
CA MET A 257 6.34 -13.36 -16.01
C MET A 257 7.65 -13.66 -16.75
N ILE A 258 8.68 -14.13 -16.01
CA ILE A 258 9.96 -14.55 -16.58
C ILE A 258 9.76 -15.79 -17.49
N SER A 259 8.99 -16.76 -17.03
CA SER A 259 8.71 -18.02 -17.78
C SER A 259 7.95 -17.74 -19.08
N MET A 260 7.11 -16.71 -19.13
CA MET A 260 6.46 -16.25 -20.37
C MET A 260 7.42 -15.54 -21.35
N GLY A 261 8.67 -15.30 -20.96
CA GLY A 261 9.68 -14.59 -21.76
C GLY A 261 9.70 -13.07 -21.58
N SER A 262 9.03 -12.54 -20.54
CA SER A 262 9.09 -11.12 -20.26
C SER A 262 10.44 -10.73 -19.63
N THR A 263 11.00 -9.61 -20.06
CA THR A 263 12.25 -9.03 -19.54
C THR A 263 12.00 -7.92 -18.53
N ILE A 264 10.74 -7.53 -18.33
CA ILE A 264 10.26 -6.53 -17.36
C ILE A 264 8.90 -6.99 -16.83
N THR A 265 8.43 -6.39 -15.76
CA THR A 265 7.14 -6.75 -15.16
C THR A 265 5.95 -6.40 -16.07
N THR A 266 4.94 -7.27 -16.06
CA THR A 266 3.74 -7.18 -16.88
C THR A 266 2.55 -6.58 -16.13
N GLU A 267 1.50 -6.18 -16.84
CA GLU A 267 0.28 -5.61 -16.30
C GLU A 267 -0.56 -6.63 -15.52
N ALA A 268 -0.64 -7.87 -15.99
CA ALA A 268 -1.34 -8.99 -15.38
C ALA A 268 -0.38 -10.16 -15.17
N TRP A 269 -0.74 -11.12 -14.31
CA TRP A 269 0.11 -12.29 -14.03
C TRP A 269 0.35 -13.18 -15.25
N ASP A 270 -0.63 -13.25 -16.15
CA ASP A 270 -0.56 -14.05 -17.38
C ASP A 270 -1.55 -13.53 -18.42
N LYS A 271 -1.35 -13.93 -19.69
CA LYS A 271 -2.26 -13.65 -20.80
C LYS A 271 -3.66 -14.25 -20.60
N VAL A 272 -3.79 -15.29 -19.80
CA VAL A 272 -5.10 -15.88 -19.48
C VAL A 272 -6.00 -14.93 -18.70
N PHE A 273 -5.43 -14.03 -17.89
CA PHE A 273 -6.18 -13.03 -17.16
C PHE A 273 -6.46 -11.75 -17.97
N LYS A 274 -5.58 -11.43 -18.92
CA LYS A 274 -5.72 -10.27 -19.79
C LYS A 274 -5.01 -10.51 -21.12
N PRO A 275 -5.72 -10.99 -22.16
CA PRO A 275 -5.10 -11.37 -23.44
C PRO A 275 -4.30 -10.24 -24.11
N ASN A 276 -4.70 -8.99 -23.91
CA ASN A 276 -4.02 -7.80 -24.43
C ASN A 276 -3.21 -7.05 -23.34
N LEU A 277 -2.62 -7.77 -22.39
CA LEU A 277 -1.83 -7.18 -21.30
C LEU A 277 -0.66 -6.36 -21.83
N ASP A 278 -0.30 -5.31 -21.11
CA ASP A 278 0.95 -4.60 -21.34
C ASP A 278 2.13 -5.40 -20.81
N TRP A 279 3.13 -5.62 -21.69
CA TRP A 279 4.36 -6.35 -21.36
C TRP A 279 5.42 -5.48 -20.67
N ASN A 280 5.11 -4.24 -20.37
CA ASN A 280 5.95 -3.28 -19.68
C ASN A 280 5.07 -2.42 -18.77
N HIS A 281 4.83 -2.88 -17.55
CA HIS A 281 3.95 -2.18 -16.63
C HIS A 281 4.59 -1.97 -15.25
N ALA A 282 4.66 -0.69 -14.85
CA ALA A 282 5.41 -0.26 -13.68
C ALA A 282 4.86 -0.80 -12.33
N TRP A 283 3.56 -1.08 -12.22
CA TRP A 283 3.01 -1.59 -10.95
C TRP A 283 3.52 -2.97 -10.58
N GLY A 284 3.98 -3.77 -11.56
CA GLY A 284 4.63 -5.05 -11.31
C GLY A 284 5.95 -4.95 -10.54
N ALA A 285 6.55 -3.75 -10.45
CA ALA A 285 7.76 -3.52 -9.66
C ALA A 285 7.51 -3.47 -8.13
N ALA A 286 6.33 -3.86 -7.66
CA ALA A 286 5.96 -3.87 -6.23
C ALA A 286 6.96 -4.67 -5.38
N ALA A 287 7.39 -5.85 -5.83
CA ALA A 287 8.36 -6.68 -5.10
C ALA A 287 9.65 -5.92 -4.79
N ALA A 288 10.16 -5.10 -5.70
CA ALA A 288 11.39 -4.33 -5.49
C ALA A 288 11.27 -3.35 -4.30
N ASN A 289 10.14 -2.65 -4.20
CA ASN A 289 9.95 -1.73 -3.06
C ASN A 289 9.70 -2.48 -1.74
N LEU A 290 9.02 -3.62 -1.78
CA LEU A 290 8.73 -4.43 -0.60
C LEU A 290 10.00 -5.06 -0.02
N ILE A 291 10.94 -5.47 -0.87
CA ILE A 291 12.26 -5.91 -0.40
C ILE A 291 12.92 -4.81 0.44
N GLY A 292 12.98 -3.58 -0.04
CA GLY A 292 13.59 -2.47 0.70
C GLY A 292 12.83 -2.08 1.97
N ARG A 293 11.52 -1.88 1.85
CA ARG A 293 10.68 -1.33 2.93
C ARG A 293 10.25 -2.33 3.99
N ARG A 294 10.06 -3.59 3.62
CA ARG A 294 9.47 -4.62 4.48
C ARG A 294 10.46 -5.71 4.83
N LEU A 295 10.96 -6.46 3.84
CA LEU A 295 11.92 -7.53 4.11
C LEU A 295 13.18 -6.99 4.80
N MET A 296 13.77 -5.93 4.25
CA MET A 296 14.92 -5.24 4.86
C MET A 296 14.49 -4.14 5.86
N GLY A 297 13.23 -3.75 5.85
CA GLY A 297 12.59 -2.90 6.85
C GLY A 297 13.03 -1.44 6.87
N ILE A 298 13.64 -0.92 5.79
CA ILE A 298 14.22 0.44 5.77
C ILE A 298 13.18 1.44 5.30
N THR A 299 12.73 2.33 6.20
CA THR A 299 11.78 3.40 5.90
C THR A 299 12.17 4.71 6.58
N PRO A 300 11.77 5.87 6.02
CA PRO A 300 11.95 7.15 6.71
C PRO A 300 10.97 7.27 7.88
N LEU A 301 11.50 7.49 9.09
CA LEU A 301 10.71 7.83 10.27
C LEU A 301 10.39 9.33 10.30
N LYS A 302 11.35 10.15 9.86
CA LYS A 302 11.16 11.58 9.62
C LYS A 302 11.44 11.93 8.15
N PRO A 303 10.85 13.01 7.63
CA PRO A 303 11.00 13.40 6.23
C PRO A 303 12.46 13.50 5.81
N GLY A 304 12.77 13.03 4.61
CA GLY A 304 14.11 13.04 4.03
C GLY A 304 15.10 12.16 4.77
N PHE A 305 14.66 11.11 5.46
CA PHE A 305 15.51 10.20 6.23
C PHE A 305 16.36 10.88 7.31
N GLU A 306 15.86 11.95 7.92
CA GLU A 306 16.50 12.54 9.10
C GLU A 306 16.60 11.52 10.22
N GLU A 307 15.51 10.81 10.45
CA GLU A 307 15.45 9.59 11.25
C GLU A 307 14.99 8.43 10.37
N ILE A 308 15.69 7.31 10.50
CA ILE A 308 15.45 6.10 9.74
C ILE A 308 14.82 5.07 10.67
N ASP A 309 13.76 4.41 10.24
CA ASP A 309 13.23 3.22 10.89
C ASP A 309 13.77 1.98 10.16
N ILE A 310 14.36 1.06 10.89
CA ILE A 310 14.90 -0.19 10.36
C ILE A 310 14.28 -1.33 11.16
N GLN A 311 13.31 -2.01 10.55
CA GLN A 311 12.58 -3.14 11.14
C GLN A 311 12.55 -4.31 10.15
N PRO A 312 13.64 -5.06 10.03
CA PRO A 312 13.72 -6.17 9.09
C PRO A 312 12.72 -7.28 9.44
N GLN A 313 12.07 -7.80 8.42
CA GLN A 313 11.16 -8.94 8.49
C GLN A 313 11.60 -9.96 7.43
N PRO A 314 12.66 -10.76 7.73
CA PRO A 314 13.37 -11.54 6.70
C PRO A 314 12.67 -12.82 6.25
N GLY A 315 11.54 -13.23 6.87
CA GLY A 315 10.81 -14.44 6.47
C GLY A 315 11.65 -15.73 6.52
N GLY A 316 12.64 -15.80 7.41
CA GLY A 316 13.50 -16.97 7.54
C GLY A 316 14.70 -17.03 6.59
N LEU A 317 14.96 -16.01 5.77
CA LEU A 317 16.15 -15.96 4.90
C LEU A 317 17.44 -16.12 5.70
N GLU A 318 18.39 -16.93 5.19
CA GLU A 318 19.71 -17.11 5.81
C GLU A 318 20.63 -15.90 5.63
N TYR A 319 20.46 -15.20 4.51
CA TYR A 319 21.28 -14.06 4.15
C TYR A 319 20.51 -13.06 3.31
N ALA A 320 20.67 -11.78 3.63
CA ALA A 320 20.20 -10.67 2.79
C ALA A 320 21.14 -9.47 2.88
N TYR A 321 21.27 -8.72 1.78
CA TYR A 321 22.04 -7.48 1.71
C TYR A 321 21.32 -6.48 0.84
N ILE A 322 21.26 -5.22 1.30
CA ILE A 322 20.75 -4.10 0.52
C ILE A 322 21.67 -2.87 0.68
N LYS A 323 21.78 -2.11 -0.42
CA LYS A 323 22.24 -0.73 -0.44
C LYS A 323 21.04 0.13 -0.80
N HIS A 324 20.38 0.68 0.23
CA HIS A 324 19.17 1.49 0.07
C HIS A 324 19.52 2.97 -0.15
N PRO A 325 18.99 3.64 -1.17
CA PRO A 325 19.24 5.06 -1.42
C PRO A 325 18.47 5.94 -0.41
N SER A 326 19.04 7.08 -0.07
CA SER A 326 18.31 8.16 0.61
C SER A 326 18.88 9.52 0.18
N PRO A 327 18.19 10.63 0.36
CA PRO A 327 18.72 11.97 0.08
C PRO A 327 20.00 12.27 0.86
N ARG A 328 20.21 11.64 2.01
CA ARG A 328 21.33 11.85 2.92
C ARG A 328 22.52 10.91 2.67
N GLY A 329 22.39 9.97 1.76
CA GLY A 329 23.39 8.97 1.45
C GLY A 329 22.81 7.55 1.40
N SER A 330 23.64 6.59 1.05
CA SER A 330 23.20 5.19 1.02
C SER A 330 23.19 4.60 2.43
N ILE A 331 22.12 3.88 2.72
CA ILE A 331 21.97 3.04 3.92
C ILE A 331 22.35 1.62 3.51
N HIS A 332 23.24 0.97 4.25
CA HIS A 332 23.59 -0.41 3.99
C HIS A 332 23.08 -1.28 5.13
N LEU A 333 22.49 -2.39 4.79
CA LEU A 333 22.11 -3.43 5.75
C LEU A 333 22.43 -4.79 5.18
N LYS A 334 23.21 -5.55 5.94
CA LYS A 334 23.52 -6.96 5.69
C LYS A 334 23.03 -7.75 6.90
N MET A 335 22.32 -8.83 6.64
CA MET A 335 21.84 -9.74 7.66
C MET A 335 22.33 -11.15 7.38
N LYS A 336 22.73 -11.86 8.42
CA LYS A 336 23.10 -13.28 8.35
C LYS A 336 22.47 -14.02 9.52
N ARG A 337 21.62 -15.01 9.22
CA ARG A 337 21.01 -15.90 10.21
C ARG A 337 22.07 -16.80 10.83
N GLN A 338 21.99 -16.98 12.14
CA GLN A 338 22.85 -17.85 12.91
C GLN A 338 22.16 -19.20 13.16
N PRO A 339 22.90 -20.24 13.59
CA PRO A 339 22.32 -21.56 13.88
C PRO A 339 21.23 -21.54 14.97
N ASP A 340 21.25 -20.56 15.88
CA ASP A 340 20.23 -20.36 16.92
C ASP A 340 18.99 -19.60 16.44
N GLY A 341 18.93 -19.27 15.14
CA GLY A 341 17.81 -18.55 14.51
C GLY A 341 17.89 -17.03 14.58
N ARG A 342 18.81 -16.46 15.37
CA ARG A 342 19.03 -15.03 15.49
C ARG A 342 19.81 -14.47 14.30
N TYR A 343 19.91 -13.14 14.20
CA TYR A 343 20.61 -12.47 13.10
C TYR A 343 21.82 -11.68 13.59
N HIS A 344 22.91 -11.78 12.83
CA HIS A 344 23.98 -10.78 12.87
C HIS A 344 23.70 -9.74 11.78
N LEU A 345 23.76 -8.45 12.16
CA LEU A 345 23.49 -7.33 11.29
C LEU A 345 24.72 -6.43 11.19
N ASP A 346 25.15 -6.17 9.95
CA ASP A 346 26.14 -5.15 9.64
C ASP A 346 25.43 -3.97 8.98
N LEU A 347 25.53 -2.76 9.54
CA LEU A 347 24.84 -1.59 9.06
C LEU A 347 25.79 -0.43 8.78
N TYR A 348 25.40 0.42 7.86
CA TYR A 348 25.98 1.74 7.67
C TYR A 348 24.85 2.78 7.61
N ILE A 349 24.90 3.74 8.54
CA ILE A 349 23.98 4.88 8.64
C ILE A 349 24.70 6.11 8.09
N PRO A 350 24.13 6.82 7.09
CA PRO A 350 24.77 7.97 6.48
C PRO A 350 24.90 9.14 7.47
N ALA A 351 25.83 10.05 7.19
CA ALA A 351 26.01 11.28 7.95
C ALA A 351 24.69 12.09 7.99
N ASN A 352 24.46 12.83 9.06
CA ASN A 352 23.25 13.64 9.29
C ASN A 352 21.94 12.82 9.34
N SER A 353 22.03 11.52 9.62
CA SER A 353 20.88 10.65 9.90
C SER A 353 21.12 9.89 11.18
N ARG A 354 20.07 9.48 11.86
CA ARG A 354 20.11 8.48 12.94
C ARG A 354 19.08 7.39 12.64
N ALA A 355 19.28 6.20 13.15
CA ALA A 355 18.36 5.10 12.90
C ALA A 355 17.83 4.52 14.21
N ARG A 356 16.56 4.16 14.19
CA ARG A 356 15.94 3.26 15.14
C ARG A 356 15.95 1.86 14.53
N LEU A 357 16.70 0.94 15.11
CA LEU A 357 16.76 -0.45 14.67
C LEU A 357 15.94 -1.32 15.61
N THR A 358 14.93 -2.01 15.10
CA THR A 358 14.23 -3.09 15.79
C THR A 358 14.76 -4.42 15.29
N LEU A 359 15.29 -5.22 16.20
CA LEU A 359 15.91 -6.51 15.87
C LEU A 359 14.88 -7.52 15.38
N PRO A 360 15.17 -8.33 14.36
CA PRO A 360 14.19 -9.22 13.72
C PRO A 360 13.56 -10.24 14.68
N THR A 361 14.36 -10.88 15.52
CA THR A 361 13.94 -12.00 16.38
C THR A 361 13.52 -11.50 17.77
N THR A 362 14.41 -10.81 18.47
CA THR A 362 14.19 -10.39 19.86
C THR A 362 13.26 -9.20 20.02
N LYS A 363 12.98 -8.48 18.92
CA LYS A 363 12.19 -7.23 18.88
C LYS A 363 12.76 -6.10 19.76
N GLN A 364 13.97 -6.25 20.27
CA GLN A 364 14.67 -5.18 20.99
C GLN A 364 14.94 -4.00 20.06
N THR A 365 14.79 -2.78 20.56
CA THR A 365 15.01 -1.55 19.80
C THR A 365 16.31 -0.88 20.24
N LEU A 366 17.12 -0.47 19.26
CA LEU A 366 18.39 0.23 19.44
C LEU A 366 18.37 1.55 18.67
N THR A 367 19.04 2.58 19.21
CA THR A 367 19.32 3.83 18.47
C THR A 367 20.73 3.79 17.91
N LEU A 368 20.86 3.98 16.60
CA LEU A 368 22.14 3.98 15.90
C LEU A 368 22.47 5.39 15.40
N LEU A 369 23.67 5.85 15.71
CA LEU A 369 24.24 7.10 15.22
C LEU A 369 24.82 6.93 13.81
N PRO A 370 25.22 7.99 13.09
CA PRO A 370 25.94 7.88 11.82
C PRO A 370 27.19 6.99 11.95
N GLY A 371 27.47 6.18 10.93
CA GLY A 371 28.65 5.32 10.89
C GLY A 371 28.34 3.84 10.68
N ARG A 372 29.33 3.00 10.95
CA ARG A 372 29.22 1.54 10.83
C ARG A 372 28.85 0.91 12.16
N HIS A 373 27.97 -0.07 12.11
CA HIS A 373 27.52 -0.82 13.27
C HIS A 373 27.56 -2.33 12.98
N HIS A 374 27.96 -3.08 14.01
CA HIS A 374 27.93 -4.55 14.03
C HIS A 374 27.05 -4.97 15.20
N VAL A 375 25.86 -5.47 14.92
CA VAL A 375 24.86 -5.82 15.92
C VAL A 375 24.66 -7.33 15.92
N ARG A 376 24.70 -7.94 17.11
CA ARG A 376 24.40 -9.36 17.33
C ARG A 376 23.16 -9.44 18.21
N GLU A 377 22.17 -10.19 17.78
CA GLU A 377 21.02 -10.48 18.61
C GLU A 377 21.35 -11.39 19.79
#